data_26cd372ef209df30f7f1843ed0985e7c
#
_entry.id   26cd372ef209df30f7f1843ed0985e7c
#
_cell.length_a   1.000
_cell.length_b   1.000
_cell.length_c   1.000
_cell.angle_alpha   90.00
_cell.angle_beta   90.00
_cell.angle_gamma   90.00
#
_symmetry.space_group_name_H-M   'P 1'
#
loop_
_entity.id
_entity.type
_entity.pdbx_description
1 polymer ?
#
loop_
_entity_poly.entity_id
_entity_poly.type
_entity_poly.pdbx_seq_one_letter_code
_entity_poly.pdbx_strand_id
1 'polypeptide(L)'
;DDVRQVRRDVVLAQIDLDSPPTDAIDAYLRLHLLSHRLAEPNSINLDGLFGVLTNVVWTTQGPCAVEGFELTRAALRSRGPVQVLSVDKFPRMVDYVVPSGVRIADADRVRLGAHLASGTTVMHEGFVNFNAGTLGSSMVEGRISQGVVVGNGSDIGGGASTMGTLSGGGSERVRIG
;
A
#
# COMPACT_ATOMS: atom_id res chain seq x y z
N ASP A 1 -16.87 -16.45 -4.41
CA ASP A 1 -17.56 -15.99 -3.19
C ASP A 1 -18.86 -15.30 -3.59
N ASP A 2 -19.96 -16.07 -3.54
CA ASP A 2 -21.28 -15.68 -4.06
C ASP A 2 -21.86 -14.47 -3.30
N VAL A 3 -21.60 -14.34 -2.00
CA VAL A 3 -22.12 -13.22 -1.19
C VAL A 3 -21.50 -11.89 -1.60
N ARG A 4 -20.22 -11.87 -1.91
CA ARG A 4 -19.53 -10.66 -2.41
C ARG A 4 -19.62 -10.52 -3.93
N GLN A 5 -20.17 -11.53 -4.62
CA GLN A 5 -20.15 -11.63 -6.08
C GLN A 5 -18.74 -11.54 -6.67
N VAL A 6 -17.77 -12.13 -5.97
CA VAL A 6 -16.34 -12.11 -6.34
C VAL A 6 -15.90 -13.50 -6.73
N ARG A 7 -15.36 -13.62 -7.92
CA ARG A 7 -14.62 -14.79 -8.37
C ARG A 7 -13.16 -14.67 -7.90
N ARG A 8 -12.61 -15.76 -7.42
CA ARG A 8 -11.18 -15.84 -7.04
C ARG A 8 -10.50 -16.85 -7.94
N ASP A 9 -9.50 -16.40 -8.65
CA ASP A 9 -8.68 -17.20 -9.54
C ASP A 9 -7.20 -17.07 -9.17
N VAL A 10 -6.42 -18.10 -9.48
CA VAL A 10 -4.96 -18.01 -9.48
C VAL A 10 -4.55 -17.58 -10.86
N VAL A 11 -3.84 -16.47 -10.96
CA VAL A 11 -3.38 -15.90 -12.22
C VAL A 11 -1.86 -15.95 -12.25
N LEU A 12 -1.31 -16.45 -13.35
CA LEU A 12 0.11 -16.30 -13.68
C LEU A 12 0.24 -15.08 -14.58
N ALA A 13 0.94 -14.05 -14.09
CA ALA A 13 1.23 -12.84 -14.84
C ALA A 13 2.74 -12.72 -15.09
N GLN A 14 3.09 -12.33 -16.31
CA GLN A 14 4.44 -11.89 -16.66
C GLN A 14 4.37 -10.42 -17.01
N ILE A 15 5.13 -9.60 -16.30
CA ILE A 15 5.09 -8.15 -16.44
C ILE A 15 6.49 -7.60 -16.74
N ASP A 16 6.54 -6.50 -17.48
CA ASP A 16 7.73 -5.69 -17.68
C ASP A 16 7.73 -4.54 -16.66
N LEU A 17 8.68 -4.55 -15.74
CA LEU A 17 8.76 -3.57 -14.64
C LEU A 17 9.20 -2.18 -15.11
N ASP A 18 9.78 -2.06 -16.28
CA ASP A 18 10.21 -0.78 -16.85
C ASP A 18 9.07 -0.06 -17.59
N SER A 19 8.05 -0.80 -18.02
CA SER A 19 6.84 -0.27 -18.66
C SER A 19 5.74 0.07 -17.64
N PRO A 20 4.82 1.01 -17.94
CA PRO A 20 3.67 1.29 -17.08
C PRO A 20 2.78 0.05 -16.84
N PRO A 21 2.10 -0.05 -15.68
CA PRO A 21 1.15 -1.13 -15.43
C PRO A 21 -0.03 -1.09 -16.41
N THR A 22 -0.42 -2.25 -16.93
CA THR A 22 -1.43 -2.38 -17.97
C THR A 22 -2.84 -2.61 -17.44
N ASP A 23 -2.95 -3.19 -16.25
CA ASP A 23 -4.23 -3.51 -15.59
C ASP A 23 -4.07 -3.60 -14.07
N ALA A 24 -5.16 -3.92 -13.37
CA ALA A 24 -5.17 -4.03 -11.93
C ALA A 24 -4.33 -5.21 -11.40
N ILE A 25 -4.19 -6.32 -12.16
CA ILE A 25 -3.38 -7.47 -11.76
C ILE A 25 -1.91 -7.07 -11.74
N ASP A 26 -1.43 -6.47 -12.83
CA ASP A 26 -0.08 -5.92 -12.94
C ASP A 26 0.19 -4.86 -11.86
N ALA A 27 -0.73 -3.91 -11.67
CA ALA A 27 -0.61 -2.87 -10.67
C ALA A 27 -0.45 -3.42 -9.24
N TYR A 28 -1.34 -4.34 -8.81
CA TYR A 28 -1.23 -4.94 -7.49
C TYR A 28 0.01 -5.82 -7.33
N LEU A 29 0.44 -6.53 -8.38
CA LEU A 29 1.68 -7.31 -8.35
C LEU A 29 2.89 -6.40 -8.04
N ARG A 30 2.98 -5.23 -8.68
CA ARG A 30 4.05 -4.24 -8.39
C ARG A 30 4.00 -3.75 -6.96
N LEU A 31 2.82 -3.46 -6.41
CA LEU A 31 2.67 -3.07 -5.01
C LEU A 31 3.11 -4.18 -4.06
N HIS A 32 2.81 -5.44 -4.38
CA HIS A 32 3.30 -6.59 -3.62
C HIS A 32 4.82 -6.73 -3.69
N LEU A 33 5.45 -6.54 -4.86
CA LEU A 33 6.91 -6.59 -4.99
C LEU A 33 7.60 -5.58 -4.06
N LEU A 34 7.07 -4.35 -3.98
CA LEU A 34 7.57 -3.32 -3.07
C LEU A 34 7.41 -3.73 -1.59
N SER A 35 6.21 -4.18 -1.20
CA SER A 35 5.94 -4.55 0.20
C SER A 35 6.66 -5.81 0.65
N HIS A 36 6.92 -6.75 -0.27
CA HIS A 36 7.76 -7.93 -0.03
C HIS A 36 9.27 -7.63 -0.08
N ARG A 37 9.66 -6.39 -0.37
CA ARG A 37 11.07 -5.97 -0.49
C ARG A 37 11.80 -6.67 -1.64
N LEU A 38 11.08 -7.09 -2.66
CA LEU A 38 11.62 -7.65 -3.91
C LEU A 38 11.95 -6.57 -4.93
N ALA A 39 11.44 -5.36 -4.72
CA ALA A 39 11.77 -4.14 -5.44
C ALA A 39 11.95 -2.98 -4.44
N GLU A 40 12.84 -2.05 -4.73
CA GLU A 40 12.98 -0.82 -3.94
C GLU A 40 12.01 0.26 -4.43
N PRO A 41 11.67 1.25 -3.59
CA PRO A 41 10.92 2.41 -4.05
C PRO A 41 11.64 3.09 -5.21
N ASN A 42 10.88 3.49 -6.21
CA ASN A 42 11.35 4.13 -7.44
C ASN A 42 12.19 3.25 -8.38
N SER A 43 12.29 1.94 -8.14
CA SER A 43 13.02 1.03 -9.02
C SER A 43 12.15 0.38 -10.10
N ILE A 44 10.85 0.57 -10.04
CA ILE A 44 9.87 0.02 -10.99
C ILE A 44 8.94 1.12 -11.49
N ASN A 45 8.43 0.97 -12.70
CA ASN A 45 7.52 1.96 -13.29
C ASN A 45 6.11 1.82 -12.68
N LEU A 46 5.57 2.92 -12.18
CA LEU A 46 4.21 3.02 -11.62
C LEU A 46 3.38 4.11 -12.30
N ASP A 47 3.82 4.59 -13.47
CA ASP A 47 3.10 5.61 -14.21
C ASP A 47 1.71 5.10 -14.62
N GLY A 48 0.70 5.94 -14.47
CA GLY A 48 -0.68 5.53 -14.78
C GLY A 48 -1.36 4.59 -13.79
N LEU A 49 -0.69 4.18 -12.69
CA LEU A 49 -1.23 3.25 -11.68
C LEU A 49 -2.66 3.61 -11.23
N PHE A 50 -2.91 4.89 -11.00
CA PHE A 50 -4.24 5.37 -10.57
C PHE A 50 -5.34 5.16 -11.63
N GLY A 51 -4.96 5.10 -12.90
CA GLY A 51 -5.90 4.88 -14.01
C GLY A 51 -6.37 3.44 -14.12
N VAL A 52 -5.53 2.47 -13.75
CA VAL A 52 -5.85 1.03 -13.82
C VAL A 52 -6.44 0.49 -12.52
N LEU A 53 -6.37 1.23 -11.41
CA LEU A 53 -6.97 0.86 -10.13
C LEU A 53 -8.29 1.60 -9.91
N THR A 54 -9.30 0.88 -9.40
CA THR A 54 -10.58 1.44 -8.98
C THR A 54 -10.68 1.50 -7.47
N ASN A 55 -11.58 2.32 -6.93
CA ASN A 55 -11.89 2.28 -5.51
C ASN A 55 -12.53 0.93 -5.14
N VAL A 56 -12.12 0.40 -4.01
CA VAL A 56 -12.59 -0.86 -3.44
C VAL A 56 -13.04 -0.60 -2.00
N VAL A 57 -14.13 -1.21 -1.59
CA VAL A 57 -14.52 -1.25 -0.18
C VAL A 57 -13.76 -2.40 0.47
N TRP A 58 -12.73 -2.07 1.24
CA TRP A 58 -11.95 -3.04 1.98
C TRP A 58 -12.66 -3.38 3.29
N THR A 59 -12.98 -4.65 3.50
CA THR A 59 -13.73 -5.10 4.69
C THR A 59 -13.00 -6.21 5.42
N THR A 60 -13.39 -6.45 6.66
CA THR A 60 -12.89 -7.61 7.45
C THR A 60 -13.27 -8.96 6.83
N GLN A 61 -14.18 -8.99 5.87
CA GLN A 61 -14.56 -10.20 5.13
C GLN A 61 -14.04 -10.20 3.68
N GLY A 62 -13.15 -9.28 3.34
CA GLY A 62 -12.48 -9.15 2.04
C GLY A 62 -12.95 -7.95 1.21
N PRO A 63 -12.32 -7.74 0.04
CA PRO A 63 -12.64 -6.63 -0.85
C PRO A 63 -14.03 -6.78 -1.49
N CYS A 64 -14.73 -5.66 -1.66
CA CYS A 64 -16.04 -5.58 -2.29
C CYS A 64 -16.09 -4.42 -3.28
N ALA A 65 -16.97 -4.52 -4.27
CA ALA A 65 -17.29 -3.42 -5.16
C ALA A 65 -17.94 -2.26 -4.36
N VAL A 66 -17.69 -1.03 -4.79
CA VAL A 66 -18.35 0.16 -4.20
C VAL A 66 -19.83 0.20 -4.60
N GLU A 67 -20.09 -0.11 -5.89
CA GLU A 67 -21.45 -0.16 -6.39
C GLU A 67 -22.24 -1.29 -5.73
N GLY A 68 -23.43 -0.97 -5.24
CA GLY A 68 -24.31 -1.93 -4.57
C GLY A 68 -23.80 -2.42 -3.21
N PHE A 69 -22.80 -1.78 -2.63
CA PHE A 69 -22.14 -2.27 -1.41
C PHE A 69 -23.09 -2.47 -0.22
N GLU A 70 -24.13 -1.65 -0.06
CA GLU A 70 -25.05 -1.80 1.09
C GLU A 70 -25.84 -3.11 1.05
N LEU A 71 -26.20 -3.61 -0.14
CA LEU A 71 -26.80 -4.93 -0.31
C LEU A 71 -25.80 -6.04 0.00
N THR A 72 -24.56 -5.90 -0.49
CA THR A 72 -23.46 -6.82 -0.19
C THR A 72 -23.16 -6.84 1.32
N ARG A 73 -23.11 -5.69 1.97
CA ARG A 73 -22.93 -5.58 3.44
C ARG A 73 -24.03 -6.31 4.20
N ALA A 74 -25.30 -6.12 3.79
CA ALA A 74 -26.43 -6.81 4.39
C ALA A 74 -26.30 -8.34 4.26
N ALA A 75 -25.92 -8.83 3.09
CA ALA A 75 -25.70 -10.25 2.85
C ALA A 75 -24.50 -10.80 3.63
N LEU A 76 -23.40 -10.06 3.73
CA LEU A 76 -22.21 -10.46 4.50
C LEU A 76 -22.49 -10.61 6.00
N ARG A 77 -23.44 -9.87 6.56
CA ARG A 77 -23.84 -10.00 7.97
C ARG A 77 -24.31 -11.41 8.35
N SER A 78 -24.78 -12.19 7.40
CA SER A 78 -25.11 -13.60 7.64
C SER A 78 -23.90 -14.46 8.04
N ARG A 79 -22.69 -13.99 7.72
CA ARG A 79 -21.40 -14.63 8.05
C ARG A 79 -20.77 -14.07 9.34
N GLY A 80 -21.38 -13.06 9.94
CA GLY A 80 -20.87 -12.39 11.14
C GLY A 80 -20.67 -10.88 10.96
N PRO A 81 -20.03 -10.21 11.91
CA PRO A 81 -19.79 -8.77 11.87
C PRO A 81 -18.99 -8.36 10.63
N VAL A 82 -19.37 -7.25 10.01
CA VAL A 82 -18.68 -6.65 8.86
C VAL A 82 -18.23 -5.25 9.24
N GLN A 83 -16.93 -5.03 9.24
CA GLN A 83 -16.35 -3.70 9.37
C GLN A 83 -15.80 -3.26 8.02
N VAL A 84 -16.05 -2.01 7.64
CA VAL A 84 -15.38 -1.35 6.53
C VAL A 84 -14.10 -0.75 7.07
N LEU A 85 -12.98 -1.18 6.54
CA LEU A 85 -11.64 -0.72 6.91
C LEU A 85 -11.29 0.56 6.16
N SER A 86 -11.59 0.60 4.87
CA SER A 86 -11.40 1.79 4.04
C SER A 86 -12.18 1.68 2.72
N VAL A 87 -12.27 2.80 2.01
CA VAL A 87 -12.72 2.88 0.62
C VAL A 87 -11.60 3.59 -0.15
N ASP A 88 -10.77 2.82 -0.83
CA ASP A 88 -9.57 3.35 -1.50
C ASP A 88 -9.13 2.39 -2.62
N LYS A 89 -8.27 2.86 -3.49
CA LYS A 89 -7.54 2.04 -4.46
C LYS A 89 -6.49 1.13 -3.79
N PHE A 90 -5.96 1.55 -2.65
CA PHE A 90 -4.89 0.87 -1.92
C PHE A 90 -5.42 0.27 -0.61
N PRO A 91 -5.23 -1.04 -0.38
CA PRO A 91 -5.47 -1.64 0.93
C PRO A 91 -4.34 -1.30 1.91
N ARG A 92 -4.58 -1.60 3.19
CA ARG A 92 -3.51 -1.61 4.20
C ARG A 92 -2.51 -2.71 3.88
N MET A 93 -1.21 -2.41 4.06
CA MET A 93 -0.15 -3.40 3.80
C MET A 93 -0.39 -4.70 4.56
N VAL A 94 -0.65 -4.62 5.87
CA VAL A 94 -0.69 -5.79 6.76
C VAL A 94 -1.86 -6.75 6.51
N ASP A 95 -2.87 -6.33 5.75
CA ASP A 95 -3.94 -7.22 5.33
C ASP A 95 -3.48 -8.23 4.27
N TYR A 96 -2.34 -7.98 3.62
CA TYR A 96 -1.78 -8.82 2.55
C TYR A 96 -0.32 -9.21 2.77
N VAL A 97 0.48 -8.32 3.35
CA VAL A 97 1.91 -8.53 3.59
C VAL A 97 2.25 -8.11 5.02
N VAL A 98 2.72 -9.05 5.82
CA VAL A 98 3.27 -8.79 7.15
C VAL A 98 4.80 -8.90 7.05
N PRO A 99 5.51 -7.76 6.96
CA PRO A 99 6.96 -7.78 6.79
C PRO A 99 7.66 -8.22 8.06
N SER A 100 8.67 -9.07 7.94
CA SER A 100 9.49 -9.53 9.07
C SER A 100 10.41 -8.41 9.58
N GLY A 101 10.63 -8.36 10.91
CA GLY A 101 11.54 -7.40 11.53
C GLY A 101 11.04 -5.95 11.55
N VAL A 102 9.74 -5.74 11.37
CA VAL A 102 9.10 -4.42 11.33
C VAL A 102 8.04 -4.33 12.41
N ARG A 103 7.87 -3.16 13.01
CA ARG A 103 6.77 -2.84 13.90
C ARG A 103 5.89 -1.76 13.26
N ILE A 104 4.59 -2.00 13.19
CA ILE A 104 3.57 -1.07 12.68
C ILE A 104 2.52 -0.92 13.77
N ALA A 105 2.43 0.26 14.40
CA ALA A 105 1.54 0.50 15.52
C ALA A 105 0.08 0.66 15.09
N ASP A 106 -0.16 1.23 13.90
CA ASP A 106 -1.48 1.39 13.31
C ASP A 106 -1.48 0.92 11.85
N ALA A 107 -2.25 -0.12 11.59
CA ALA A 107 -2.33 -0.73 10.26
C ALA A 107 -2.83 0.23 9.16
N ASP A 108 -3.70 1.18 9.51
CA ASP A 108 -4.28 2.14 8.56
C ASP A 108 -3.26 3.16 8.05
N ARG A 109 -2.10 3.23 8.69
CA ARG A 109 -1.05 4.19 8.37
C ARG A 109 -0.05 3.72 7.32
N VAL A 110 -0.11 2.45 6.91
CA VAL A 110 0.83 1.91 5.92
C VAL A 110 0.07 1.28 4.75
N ARG A 111 0.24 1.85 3.57
CA ARG A 111 -0.38 1.35 2.34
C ARG A 111 0.38 0.14 1.78
N LEU A 112 -0.35 -0.79 1.16
CA LEU A 112 0.27 -1.79 0.27
C LEU A 112 1.09 -1.06 -0.80
N GLY A 113 2.31 -1.52 -1.05
CA GLY A 113 3.29 -0.85 -1.89
C GLY A 113 4.31 0.00 -1.11
N ALA A 114 4.16 0.15 0.20
CA ALA A 114 5.22 0.68 1.04
C ALA A 114 6.34 -0.34 1.20
N HIS A 115 7.59 0.13 1.23
CA HIS A 115 8.80 -0.67 1.43
C HIS A 115 9.35 -0.41 2.83
N LEU A 116 9.23 -1.36 3.74
CA LEU A 116 9.73 -1.23 5.11
C LEU A 116 10.87 -2.22 5.34
N ALA A 117 12.08 -1.74 5.42
CA ALA A 117 13.25 -2.56 5.75
C ALA A 117 13.17 -3.12 7.17
N SER A 118 13.87 -4.21 7.44
CA SER A 118 14.00 -4.76 8.79
C SER A 118 14.60 -3.73 9.74
N GLY A 119 14.10 -3.65 10.97
CA GLY A 119 14.47 -2.63 11.95
C GLY A 119 13.59 -1.37 11.91
N THR A 120 12.69 -1.25 10.94
CA THR A 120 11.75 -0.12 10.88
C THR A 120 10.65 -0.24 11.93
N THR A 121 10.37 0.87 12.60
CA THR A 121 9.19 1.05 13.45
C THR A 121 8.36 2.21 12.91
N VAL A 122 7.13 1.91 12.47
CA VAL A 122 6.13 2.94 12.17
C VAL A 122 5.29 3.15 13.42
N MET A 123 5.40 4.32 14.03
CA MET A 123 4.66 4.72 15.23
C MET A 123 3.19 5.00 14.88
N HIS A 124 2.35 5.16 15.89
CA HIS A 124 0.90 5.33 15.72
C HIS A 124 0.52 6.48 14.77
N GLU A 125 1.23 7.61 14.83
CA GLU A 125 0.98 8.76 13.96
C GLU A 125 1.83 8.76 12.67
N GLY A 126 2.77 7.81 12.54
CA GLY A 126 3.56 7.66 11.33
C GLY A 126 2.71 7.23 10.15
N PHE A 127 3.08 7.67 8.94
CA PHE A 127 2.40 7.29 7.71
C PHE A 127 3.41 6.97 6.62
N VAL A 128 3.20 5.85 5.91
CA VAL A 128 4.05 5.47 4.77
C VAL A 128 3.17 5.15 3.56
N ASN A 129 3.40 5.91 2.49
CA ASN A 129 2.67 5.73 1.23
C ASN A 129 3.29 4.59 0.40
N PHE A 130 2.58 4.16 -0.67
CA PHE A 130 3.15 3.25 -1.65
C PHE A 130 4.34 3.89 -2.39
N ASN A 131 5.22 3.07 -2.93
CA ASN A 131 6.45 3.51 -3.61
C ASN A 131 7.32 4.44 -2.75
N ALA A 132 7.29 4.23 -1.44
CA ALA A 132 8.02 5.02 -0.44
C ALA A 132 8.43 4.11 0.70
N GLY A 133 9.32 4.56 1.56
CA GLY A 133 9.65 3.81 2.76
C GLY A 133 11.08 3.93 3.23
N THR A 134 11.55 2.91 3.91
CA THR A 134 12.84 2.86 4.60
C THR A 134 13.76 1.81 3.98
N LEU A 135 15.05 2.09 3.92
CA LEU A 135 16.08 1.14 3.43
C LEU A 135 16.90 0.52 4.56
N GLY A 136 16.51 0.75 5.81
CA GLY A 136 17.18 0.20 6.98
C GLY A 136 16.43 0.53 8.26
N SER A 137 17.11 0.43 9.40
CA SER A 137 16.52 0.79 10.69
C SER A 137 16.10 2.26 10.70
N SER A 138 14.87 2.52 11.10
CA SER A 138 14.26 3.85 11.11
C SER A 138 13.08 3.90 12.06
N MET A 139 12.92 5.01 12.77
CA MET A 139 11.68 5.32 13.50
C MET A 139 10.87 6.34 12.70
N VAL A 140 9.65 5.98 12.35
CA VAL A 140 8.76 6.79 11.53
C VAL A 140 7.58 7.25 12.37
N GLU A 141 7.63 8.49 12.85
CA GLU A 141 6.55 9.16 13.58
C GLU A 141 5.81 10.18 12.71
N GLY A 142 6.45 10.65 11.65
CA GLY A 142 5.91 11.58 10.68
C GLY A 142 5.42 10.89 9.41
N ARG A 143 5.19 11.68 8.34
CA ARG A 143 4.68 11.21 7.05
C ARG A 143 5.79 11.02 6.03
N ILE A 144 5.83 9.84 5.41
CA ILE A 144 6.64 9.53 4.24
C ILE A 144 5.71 9.46 3.01
N SER A 145 5.79 10.47 2.15
CA SER A 145 4.97 10.56 0.94
C SER A 145 5.52 9.68 -0.19
N GLN A 146 4.70 9.45 -1.20
CA GLN A 146 5.07 8.69 -2.40
C GLN A 146 6.41 9.15 -2.99
N GLY A 147 7.28 8.20 -3.28
CA GLY A 147 8.60 8.44 -3.88
C GLY A 147 9.70 8.83 -2.89
N VAL A 148 9.35 9.11 -1.63
CA VAL A 148 10.35 9.47 -0.60
C VAL A 148 10.98 8.21 -0.01
N VAL A 149 12.30 8.22 0.09
CA VAL A 149 13.09 7.11 0.63
C VAL A 149 13.91 7.60 1.83
N VAL A 150 13.84 6.86 2.93
CA VAL A 150 14.58 7.13 4.17
C VAL A 150 15.71 6.12 4.30
N GLY A 151 16.95 6.61 4.42
CA GLY A 151 18.16 5.80 4.57
C GLY A 151 18.25 5.13 5.93
N ASN A 152 19.17 4.17 6.04
CA ASN A 152 19.42 3.46 7.29
C ASN A 152 19.89 4.41 8.41
N GLY A 153 19.32 4.28 9.59
CA GLY A 153 19.67 5.07 10.77
C GLY A 153 19.10 6.49 10.76
N SER A 154 18.21 6.82 9.81
CA SER A 154 17.51 8.12 9.76
C SER A 154 16.09 7.98 10.26
N ASP A 155 15.63 8.94 11.05
CA ASP A 155 14.30 8.96 11.65
C ASP A 155 13.44 10.10 11.08
N ILE A 156 12.13 9.87 11.03
CA ILE A 156 11.14 10.88 10.66
C ILE A 156 10.36 11.25 11.91
N GLY A 157 10.70 12.39 12.51
CA GLY A 157 10.12 12.84 13.77
C GLY A 157 8.63 13.16 13.69
N GLY A 158 7.96 13.14 14.85
CA GLY A 158 6.53 13.43 14.98
C GLY A 158 6.17 14.80 14.43
N GLY A 159 5.10 14.85 13.63
CA GLY A 159 4.66 16.08 12.95
C GLY A 159 5.46 16.45 11.69
N ALA A 160 6.58 15.79 11.38
CA ALA A 160 7.29 15.98 10.13
C ALA A 160 6.47 15.45 8.96
N SER A 161 6.53 16.15 7.84
CA SER A 161 5.88 15.74 6.59
C SER A 161 6.88 15.84 5.46
N THR A 162 7.38 14.70 5.02
CA THR A 162 8.26 14.64 3.86
C THR A 162 7.42 14.55 2.60
N MET A 163 7.44 15.60 1.81
CA MET A 163 6.68 15.65 0.56
C MET A 163 7.59 15.24 -0.60
N GLY A 164 7.15 14.22 -1.35
CA GLY A 164 7.79 13.86 -2.59
C GLY A 164 7.35 14.78 -3.72
N THR A 165 8.29 15.15 -4.59
CA THR A 165 7.98 15.94 -5.78
C THR A 165 7.08 15.20 -6.77
N LEU A 166 7.06 13.86 -6.72
CA LEU A 166 6.23 13.01 -7.58
C LEU A 166 4.72 13.27 -7.40
N SER A 167 4.25 13.53 -6.19
CA SER A 167 2.85 13.84 -5.91
C SER A 167 2.43 15.22 -6.47
N GLY A 168 3.40 16.10 -6.75
CA GLY A 168 3.20 17.41 -7.38
C GLY A 168 3.53 17.44 -8.87
N GLY A 169 3.77 16.26 -9.51
CA GLY A 169 4.12 16.17 -10.93
C GLY A 169 5.61 16.40 -11.25
N GLY A 170 6.48 16.50 -10.23
CA GLY A 170 7.92 16.58 -10.40
C GLY A 170 8.57 15.20 -10.63
N SER A 171 9.79 15.19 -11.15
CA SER A 171 10.55 13.95 -11.44
C SER A 171 11.69 13.67 -10.44
N GLU A 172 12.02 14.62 -9.57
CA GLU A 172 13.08 14.44 -8.59
C GLU A 172 12.67 13.48 -7.46
N ARG A 173 13.65 12.70 -7.00
CA ARG A 173 13.47 11.74 -5.90
C ARG A 173 14.01 12.35 -4.60
N VAL A 174 13.20 12.36 -3.57
CA VAL A 174 13.60 12.84 -2.24
C VAL A 174 14.16 11.67 -1.44
N ARG A 175 15.41 11.81 -1.02
CA ARG A 175 16.10 10.86 -0.14
C ARG A 175 16.56 11.58 1.12
N ILE A 176 16.32 10.94 2.28
CA ILE A 176 16.68 11.44 3.60
C ILE A 176 17.71 10.51 4.21
N GLY A 177 18.84 11.07 4.67
CA GLY A 177 19.96 10.34 5.31
C GLY A 177 21.01 9.84 4.38
#